data_d3461c9aeae58b179b968313cf0e88e4
#
_entry.id   d3461c9aeae58b179b968313cf0e88e4
#
_cell.length_a   1.000
_cell.length_b   1.000
_cell.length_c   1.000
_cell.angle_alpha   90.00
_cell.angle_beta   90.00
_cell.angle_gamma   90.00
#
_symmetry.space_group_name_H-M   'P 1'
#
loop_
_entity.id
_entity.type
_entity.pdbx_description
1 polymer ?
#
loop_
_entity_poly.entity_id
_entity_poly.type
_entity_poly.pdbx_seq_one_letter_code
_entity_poly.pdbx_strand_id
1 'polypeptide(L)'
;SKWPWQSILISTSLLAALGALLIRFFLSDGPFRKAGNGIDLKAIPKVFRDRKFRTAAFGYFGHMWELYAFWAFIPLMLSWFQSAYPELQLNIPLLSFLSIAVGGPACIMGARWAQSAGSDNVAHWILLLSGLCGLALPFMFLQSSALVFVAFLFFWGMFVIADSPLFSSLVAQNAPPQLKGTALTMVNCIGFALTIVSIQGLSYLTIHFKSPFVFAILSIGPLMTFLHWSYKKRRA
;
A
#
# COMPACT_ATOMS: atom_id res chain seq x y z
N SER A 1 25.62 -9.67 -2.33
CA SER A 1 25.94 -8.65 -1.31
C SER A 1 27.06 -9.18 -0.44
N LYS A 2 28.04 -8.31 -0.08
CA LYS A 2 29.18 -8.67 0.80
C LYS A 2 28.76 -8.76 2.28
N TRP A 3 27.57 -8.34 2.62
CA TRP A 3 27.06 -8.29 4.00
C TRP A 3 26.08 -9.44 4.25
N PRO A 4 26.16 -10.14 5.40
CA PRO A 4 25.21 -11.16 5.77
C PRO A 4 23.81 -10.51 6.01
N TRP A 5 22.74 -11.26 5.75
CA TRP A 5 21.36 -10.77 5.91
C TRP A 5 21.04 -10.26 7.33
N GLN A 6 21.73 -10.77 8.35
CA GLN A 6 21.61 -10.33 9.75
C GLN A 6 21.99 -8.84 9.90
N SER A 7 22.93 -8.34 9.09
CA SER A 7 23.32 -6.92 9.12
C SER A 7 22.17 -6.00 8.78
N ILE A 8 21.27 -6.41 7.90
CA ILE A 8 20.07 -5.64 7.53
C ILE A 8 19.13 -5.55 8.74
N LEU A 9 18.89 -6.67 9.42
CA LEU A 9 18.01 -6.69 10.59
C LEU A 9 18.59 -5.85 11.75
N ILE A 10 19.89 -5.95 12.00
CA ILE A 10 20.55 -5.15 13.03
C ILE A 10 20.45 -3.66 12.69
N SER A 11 20.75 -3.28 11.44
CA SER A 11 20.70 -1.88 11.01
C SER A 11 19.30 -1.29 11.12
N THR A 12 18.28 -2.03 10.67
CA THR A 12 16.88 -1.57 10.78
C THR A 12 16.43 -1.47 12.23
N SER A 13 16.84 -2.41 13.09
CA SER A 13 16.55 -2.36 14.53
C SER A 13 17.21 -1.17 15.22
N LEU A 14 18.47 -0.86 14.89
CA LEU A 14 19.17 0.31 15.41
C LEU A 14 18.51 1.62 14.96
N LEU A 15 18.10 1.72 13.69
CA LEU A 15 17.35 2.88 13.19
C LEU A 15 16.00 3.04 13.89
N ALA A 16 15.28 1.94 14.12
CA ALA A 16 14.02 1.97 14.87
C ALA A 16 14.22 2.42 16.32
N ALA A 17 15.27 1.91 17.00
CA ALA A 17 15.63 2.31 18.35
C ALA A 17 16.01 3.81 18.41
N LEU A 18 16.80 4.29 17.44
CA LEU A 18 17.14 5.71 17.32
C LEU A 18 15.87 6.57 17.13
N GLY A 19 14.96 6.16 16.23
CA GLY A 19 13.68 6.85 16.03
C GLY A 19 12.85 6.92 17.33
N ALA A 20 12.78 5.82 18.09
CA ALA A 20 12.08 5.79 19.37
C ALA A 20 12.71 6.72 20.41
N LEU A 21 14.05 6.79 20.47
CA LEU A 21 14.78 7.71 21.35
C LEU A 21 14.54 9.17 20.96
N LEU A 22 14.57 9.49 19.66
CA LEU A 22 14.28 10.84 19.17
C LEU A 22 12.86 11.27 19.56
N ILE A 23 11.86 10.40 19.37
CA ILE A 23 10.49 10.69 19.80
C ILE A 23 10.43 10.89 21.31
N ARG A 24 11.08 10.03 22.10
CA ARG A 24 11.05 10.09 23.58
C ARG A 24 11.66 11.37 24.14
N PHE A 25 12.73 11.88 23.52
CA PHE A 25 13.48 13.02 24.06
C PHE A 25 13.08 14.36 23.43
N PHE A 26 12.62 14.39 22.17
CA PHE A 26 12.37 15.63 21.44
C PHE A 26 10.90 15.95 21.23
N LEU A 27 9.98 14.96 21.41
CA LEU A 27 8.56 15.18 21.22
C LEU A 27 7.83 15.14 22.57
N SER A 28 7.18 16.24 22.91
CA SER A 28 6.24 16.30 24.04
C SER A 28 4.86 15.80 23.63
N ASP A 29 4.07 15.32 24.60
CA ASP A 29 2.66 14.98 24.38
C ASP A 29 1.88 16.20 23.87
N GLY A 30 1.16 16.04 22.77
CA GLY A 30 0.34 17.11 22.23
C GLY A 30 -0.84 17.50 23.12
N PRO A 31 -1.39 18.73 23.01
CA PRO A 31 -2.46 19.23 23.85
C PRO A 31 -3.79 18.44 23.72
N PHE A 32 -3.92 17.63 22.70
CA PHE A 32 -5.12 16.83 22.43
C PHE A 32 -4.99 15.37 22.89
N ARG A 33 -3.90 14.99 23.56
CA ARG A 33 -3.73 13.65 24.12
C ARG A 33 -4.78 13.42 25.21
N LYS A 34 -5.65 12.43 24.97
CA LYS A 34 -6.60 11.91 25.97
C LYS A 34 -6.20 10.48 26.32
N ALA A 35 -6.31 10.11 27.60
CA ALA A 35 -6.17 8.72 28.00
C ALA A 35 -7.22 7.88 27.25
N GLY A 36 -6.78 6.84 26.53
CA GLY A 36 -7.69 5.95 25.82
C GLY A 36 -8.37 4.98 26.78
N ASN A 37 -9.65 4.78 26.59
CA ASN A 37 -10.38 3.68 27.25
C ASN A 37 -10.00 2.40 26.50
N GLY A 38 -9.04 1.65 26.84
CA GLY A 38 -8.64 0.38 26.24
C GLY A 38 -9.30 -0.07 24.91
N ILE A 39 -8.97 -1.22 24.39
CA ILE A 39 -9.57 -1.74 23.16
C ILE A 39 -10.96 -2.28 23.49
N ASP A 40 -12.01 -1.67 22.91
CA ASP A 40 -13.40 -2.14 23.01
C ASP A 40 -13.82 -2.89 21.74
N LEU A 41 -13.67 -4.22 21.76
CA LEU A 41 -14.05 -5.06 20.63
C LEU A 41 -15.57 -5.05 20.36
N LYS A 42 -16.40 -4.77 21.37
CA LYS A 42 -17.87 -4.68 21.21
C LYS A 42 -18.30 -3.44 20.44
N ALA A 43 -17.44 -2.43 20.37
CA ALA A 43 -17.70 -1.21 19.60
C ALA A 43 -17.49 -1.40 18.08
N ILE A 44 -16.85 -2.47 17.65
CA ILE A 44 -16.50 -2.75 16.24
C ILE A 44 -17.71 -2.64 15.30
N PRO A 45 -18.84 -3.35 15.55
CA PRO A 45 -20.01 -3.25 14.69
C PRO A 45 -20.60 -1.83 14.63
N LYS A 46 -20.48 -1.07 15.73
CA LYS A 46 -20.97 0.31 15.81
C LYS A 46 -20.15 1.25 14.92
N VAL A 47 -18.83 1.10 14.90
CA VAL A 47 -17.95 1.92 14.07
C VAL A 47 -18.17 1.65 12.58
N PHE A 48 -18.35 0.38 12.18
CA PHE A 48 -18.65 0.01 10.79
C PHE A 48 -20.07 0.36 10.32
N ARG A 49 -20.98 0.78 11.20
CA ARG A 49 -22.29 1.31 10.78
C ARG A 49 -22.17 2.68 10.12
N ASP A 50 -21.19 3.48 10.51
CA ASP A 50 -20.94 4.76 9.85
C ASP A 50 -20.52 4.56 8.40
N ARG A 51 -21.21 5.25 7.48
CA ARG A 51 -21.00 5.08 6.03
C ARG A 51 -19.64 5.61 5.59
N LYS A 52 -19.21 6.76 6.14
CA LYS A 52 -17.95 7.40 5.75
C LYS A 52 -16.76 6.58 6.27
N PHE A 53 -16.83 6.15 7.54
CA PHE A 53 -15.82 5.26 8.11
C PHE A 53 -15.69 3.97 7.31
N ARG A 54 -16.81 3.32 7.02
CA ARG A 54 -16.81 2.06 6.25
C ARG A 54 -16.19 2.23 4.86
N THR A 55 -16.50 3.34 4.16
CA THR A 55 -15.92 3.61 2.84
C THR A 55 -14.41 3.81 2.93
N ALA A 56 -13.92 4.57 3.92
CA ALA A 56 -12.50 4.74 4.18
C ALA A 56 -11.78 3.43 4.53
N ALA A 57 -12.41 2.60 5.38
CA ALA A 57 -11.87 1.30 5.77
C ALA A 57 -11.77 0.33 4.58
N PHE A 58 -12.79 0.26 3.73
CA PHE A 58 -12.72 -0.54 2.50
C PHE A 58 -11.67 -0.03 1.52
N GLY A 59 -11.49 1.31 1.41
CA GLY A 59 -10.39 1.90 0.67
C GLY A 59 -9.04 1.41 1.18
N TYR A 60 -8.84 1.49 2.49
CA TYR A 60 -7.64 0.99 3.14
C TYR A 60 -7.41 -0.52 2.89
N PHE A 61 -8.48 -1.34 2.92
CA PHE A 61 -8.37 -2.78 2.65
C PHE A 61 -7.96 -3.09 1.21
N GLY A 62 -8.51 -2.36 0.23
CA GLY A 62 -8.11 -2.49 -1.17
C GLY A 62 -6.66 -2.10 -1.41
N HIS A 63 -6.20 -1.01 -0.77
CA HIS A 63 -4.81 -0.59 -0.77
C HIS A 63 -3.88 -1.65 -0.13
N MET A 64 -4.24 -2.19 1.04
CA MET A 64 -3.44 -3.20 1.74
C MET A 64 -3.34 -4.54 0.99
N TRP A 65 -4.37 -4.89 0.20
CA TRP A 65 -4.32 -6.05 -0.69
C TRP A 65 -3.19 -5.97 -1.72
N GLU A 66 -2.93 -4.78 -2.24
CA GLU A 66 -1.96 -4.55 -3.30
C GLU A 66 -0.56 -4.22 -2.78
N LEU A 67 -0.44 -3.27 -1.83
CA LEU A 67 0.80 -2.62 -1.45
C LEU A 67 1.94 -3.58 -1.09
N TYR A 68 1.76 -4.40 -0.08
CA TYR A 68 2.85 -5.26 0.41
C TYR A 68 3.13 -6.42 -0.53
N ALA A 69 2.13 -6.90 -1.26
CA ALA A 69 2.34 -7.89 -2.29
C ALA A 69 3.13 -7.29 -3.47
N PHE A 70 2.82 -6.07 -3.91
CA PHE A 70 3.62 -5.35 -4.89
C PHE A 70 5.09 -5.27 -4.43
N TRP A 71 5.37 -4.80 -3.23
CA TRP A 71 6.74 -4.69 -2.70
C TRP A 71 7.46 -6.04 -2.68
N ALA A 72 6.79 -7.08 -2.20
CA ALA A 72 7.39 -8.41 -2.07
C ALA A 72 7.73 -9.04 -3.44
N PHE A 73 6.97 -8.71 -4.49
CA PHE A 73 7.10 -9.35 -5.79
C PHE A 73 7.82 -8.50 -6.86
N ILE A 74 8.18 -7.24 -6.60
CA ILE A 74 9.00 -6.43 -7.52
C ILE A 74 10.28 -7.17 -7.97
N PRO A 75 11.08 -7.77 -7.05
CA PRO A 75 12.28 -8.50 -7.49
C PRO A 75 11.96 -9.65 -8.43
N LEU A 76 10.86 -10.35 -8.22
CA LEU A 76 10.42 -11.44 -9.06
C LEU A 76 9.95 -10.93 -10.44
N MET A 77 9.20 -9.84 -10.50
CA MET A 77 8.78 -9.19 -11.75
C MET A 77 10.00 -8.81 -12.60
N LEU A 78 10.99 -8.17 -11.99
CA LEU A 78 12.24 -7.79 -12.64
C LEU A 78 13.04 -9.03 -13.11
N SER A 79 13.12 -10.07 -12.28
CA SER A 79 13.79 -11.32 -12.61
C SER A 79 13.13 -12.04 -13.78
N TRP A 80 11.81 -12.10 -13.81
CA TRP A 80 11.07 -12.70 -14.92
C TRP A 80 11.23 -11.91 -16.21
N PHE A 81 11.22 -10.56 -16.11
CA PHE A 81 11.48 -9.73 -17.29
C PHE A 81 12.89 -9.93 -17.82
N GLN A 82 13.91 -9.94 -16.96
CA GLN A 82 15.29 -10.24 -17.37
C GLN A 82 15.44 -11.65 -17.98
N SER A 83 14.71 -12.64 -17.45
CA SER A 83 14.73 -14.01 -18.00
C SER A 83 14.08 -14.11 -19.37
N ALA A 84 13.10 -13.25 -19.69
CA ALA A 84 12.49 -13.16 -21.01
C ALA A 84 13.41 -12.44 -22.03
N TYR A 85 14.31 -11.57 -21.55
CA TYR A 85 15.25 -10.78 -22.35
C TYR A 85 16.66 -10.91 -21.76
N PRO A 86 17.37 -12.03 -21.98
CA PRO A 86 18.64 -12.34 -21.32
C PRO A 86 19.80 -11.38 -21.62
N GLU A 87 19.71 -10.62 -22.69
CA GLU A 87 20.68 -9.58 -23.07
C GLU A 87 20.67 -8.38 -22.11
N LEU A 88 19.58 -8.22 -21.32
CA LEU A 88 19.46 -7.13 -20.35
C LEU A 88 20.15 -7.50 -19.04
N GLN A 89 20.97 -6.58 -18.53
CA GLN A 89 21.61 -6.72 -17.21
C GLN A 89 20.98 -5.74 -16.23
N LEU A 90 19.92 -6.15 -15.54
CA LEU A 90 19.21 -5.32 -14.59
C LEU A 90 19.85 -5.42 -13.19
N ASN A 91 20.09 -4.29 -12.56
CA ASN A 91 20.42 -4.26 -11.13
C ASN A 91 19.12 -4.41 -10.32
N ILE A 92 18.64 -5.66 -10.19
CA ILE A 92 17.36 -5.98 -9.54
C ILE A 92 17.25 -5.39 -8.13
N PRO A 93 18.24 -5.48 -7.22
CA PRO A 93 18.15 -4.89 -5.90
C PRO A 93 17.95 -3.36 -5.94
N LEU A 94 18.72 -2.66 -6.77
CA LEU A 94 18.61 -1.21 -6.90
C LEU A 94 17.27 -0.78 -7.49
N LEU A 95 16.84 -1.44 -8.55
CA LEU A 95 15.56 -1.14 -9.21
C LEU A 95 14.37 -1.43 -8.31
N SER A 96 14.43 -2.51 -7.51
CA SER A 96 13.41 -2.82 -6.51
C SER A 96 13.34 -1.74 -5.42
N PHE A 97 14.50 -1.32 -4.91
CA PHE A 97 14.58 -0.22 -3.94
C PHE A 97 13.99 1.07 -4.51
N LEU A 98 14.38 1.46 -5.72
CA LEU A 98 13.90 2.69 -6.35
C LEU A 98 12.40 2.64 -6.63
N SER A 99 11.85 1.49 -7.06
CA SER A 99 10.41 1.30 -7.28
C SER A 99 9.58 1.53 -6.01
N ILE A 100 10.17 1.27 -4.83
CA ILE A 100 9.54 1.56 -3.52
C ILE A 100 9.80 3.02 -3.11
N ALA A 101 11.02 3.50 -3.30
CA ALA A 101 11.44 4.82 -2.84
C ALA A 101 10.70 5.98 -3.53
N VAL A 102 10.30 5.82 -4.79
CA VAL A 102 9.48 6.82 -5.53
C VAL A 102 8.14 7.09 -4.87
N GLY A 103 7.66 6.19 -4.01
CA GLY A 103 6.44 6.39 -3.22
C GLY A 103 6.54 7.54 -2.22
N GLY A 104 7.73 7.83 -1.67
CA GLY A 104 7.91 8.95 -0.74
C GLY A 104 7.50 10.30 -1.33
N PRO A 105 8.12 10.75 -2.43
CA PRO A 105 7.69 11.94 -3.17
C PRO A 105 6.22 11.88 -3.62
N ALA A 106 5.74 10.70 -4.05
CA ALA A 106 4.36 10.51 -4.49
C ALA A 106 3.34 10.76 -3.37
N CYS A 107 3.64 10.38 -2.12
CA CYS A 107 2.80 10.71 -0.96
C CYS A 107 2.64 12.24 -0.79
N ILE A 108 3.72 13.01 -0.97
CA ILE A 108 3.67 14.48 -0.89
C ILE A 108 2.81 15.05 -2.00
N MET A 109 2.95 14.55 -3.23
CA MET A 109 2.15 14.97 -4.38
C MET A 109 0.67 14.62 -4.18
N GLY A 110 0.36 13.40 -3.72
CA GLY A 110 -0.99 12.95 -3.40
C GLY A 110 -1.63 13.81 -2.31
N ALA A 111 -0.90 14.13 -1.24
CA ALA A 111 -1.38 14.99 -0.17
C ALA A 111 -1.67 16.43 -0.66
N ARG A 112 -0.83 17.00 -1.52
CA ARG A 112 -1.08 18.32 -2.14
C ARG A 112 -2.31 18.30 -3.03
N TRP A 113 -2.44 17.27 -3.85
CA TRP A 113 -3.64 17.12 -4.70
C TRP A 113 -4.90 16.98 -3.85
N ALA A 114 -4.82 16.24 -2.74
CA ALA A 114 -5.94 16.06 -1.82
C ALA A 114 -6.42 17.36 -1.15
N GLN A 115 -5.54 18.37 -0.99
CA GLN A 115 -5.92 19.68 -0.46
C GLN A 115 -6.88 20.43 -1.40
N SER A 116 -6.75 20.26 -2.70
CA SER A 116 -7.60 20.95 -3.70
C SER A 116 -8.82 20.12 -4.12
N ALA A 117 -8.67 18.79 -4.25
CA ALA A 117 -9.72 17.92 -4.81
C ALA A 117 -10.43 17.04 -3.76
N GLY A 118 -10.03 17.16 -2.49
CA GLY A 118 -10.56 16.37 -1.37
C GLY A 118 -9.94 14.98 -1.24
N SER A 119 -9.57 14.61 -0.01
CA SER A 119 -8.82 13.37 0.28
C SER A 119 -9.57 12.12 -0.15
N ASP A 120 -10.89 12.05 0.02
CA ASP A 120 -11.70 10.87 -0.39
C ASP A 120 -11.64 10.63 -1.90
N ASN A 121 -11.80 11.68 -2.69
CA ASN A 121 -11.73 11.58 -4.14
C ASN A 121 -10.34 11.15 -4.61
N VAL A 122 -9.31 11.86 -4.13
CA VAL A 122 -7.93 11.64 -4.57
C VAL A 122 -7.45 10.24 -4.19
N ALA A 123 -7.72 9.78 -2.96
CA ALA A 123 -7.35 8.44 -2.54
C ALA A 123 -7.95 7.35 -3.45
N HIS A 124 -9.23 7.45 -3.79
CA HIS A 124 -9.89 6.45 -4.64
C HIS A 124 -9.44 6.52 -6.11
N TRP A 125 -9.12 7.71 -6.64
CA TRP A 125 -8.56 7.82 -7.99
C TRP A 125 -7.13 7.28 -8.07
N ILE A 126 -6.28 7.55 -7.08
CA ILE A 126 -4.92 6.98 -7.00
C ILE A 126 -5.02 5.45 -6.92
N LEU A 127 -5.90 4.92 -6.06
CA LEU A 127 -6.13 3.48 -5.93
C LEU A 127 -6.59 2.84 -7.24
N LEU A 128 -7.47 3.51 -8.00
CA LEU A 128 -7.88 3.03 -9.33
C LEU A 128 -6.70 2.97 -10.29
N LEU A 129 -5.88 4.03 -10.35
CA LEU A 129 -4.71 4.08 -11.23
C LEU A 129 -3.71 2.97 -10.88
N SER A 130 -3.50 2.71 -9.61
CA SER A 130 -2.69 1.60 -9.14
C SER A 130 -3.25 0.24 -9.61
N GLY A 131 -4.54 -0.01 -9.40
CA GLY A 131 -5.18 -1.23 -9.86
C GLY A 131 -5.14 -1.42 -11.38
N LEU A 132 -5.21 -0.33 -12.16
CA LEU A 132 -5.04 -0.38 -13.62
C LEU A 132 -3.61 -0.75 -14.01
N CYS A 133 -2.61 -0.30 -13.25
CA CYS A 133 -1.23 -0.75 -13.46
C CYS A 133 -1.08 -2.26 -13.25
N GLY A 134 -1.72 -2.82 -12.21
CA GLY A 134 -1.70 -4.26 -11.99
C GLY A 134 -2.30 -5.06 -13.16
N LEU A 135 -3.38 -4.55 -13.80
CA LEU A 135 -3.93 -5.15 -15.02
C LEU A 135 -3.02 -4.96 -16.24
N ALA A 136 -2.28 -3.85 -16.31
CA ALA A 136 -1.42 -3.53 -17.44
C ALA A 136 -0.07 -4.30 -17.40
N LEU A 137 0.38 -4.72 -16.22
CA LEU A 137 1.69 -5.36 -16.05
C LEU A 137 1.94 -6.54 -17.01
N PRO A 138 1.03 -7.50 -17.22
CA PRO A 138 1.27 -8.61 -18.13
C PRO A 138 1.64 -8.17 -19.54
N PHE A 139 1.05 -7.07 -20.01
CA PHE A 139 1.33 -6.52 -21.34
C PHE A 139 2.70 -5.85 -21.42
N MET A 140 3.26 -5.41 -20.29
CA MET A 140 4.62 -4.86 -20.24
C MET A 140 5.70 -5.93 -20.48
N PHE A 141 5.37 -7.20 -20.32
CA PHE A 141 6.28 -8.30 -20.68
C PHE A 141 6.35 -8.60 -22.19
N LEU A 142 5.45 -8.03 -22.99
CA LEU A 142 5.42 -8.22 -24.44
C LEU A 142 6.40 -7.30 -25.18
N GLN A 143 6.95 -6.30 -24.51
CA GLN A 143 7.91 -5.36 -25.08
C GLN A 143 9.29 -5.59 -24.48
N SER A 144 10.36 -5.40 -25.27
CA SER A 144 11.74 -5.72 -24.87
C SER A 144 12.52 -4.56 -24.25
N SER A 145 11.94 -3.36 -24.15
CA SER A 145 12.65 -2.20 -23.59
C SER A 145 12.69 -2.22 -22.07
N ALA A 146 13.88 -2.44 -21.49
CA ALA A 146 14.09 -2.35 -20.04
C ALA A 146 13.68 -0.99 -19.47
N LEU A 147 13.93 0.10 -20.21
CA LEU A 147 13.58 1.44 -19.78
C LEU A 147 12.06 1.59 -19.60
N VAL A 148 11.26 1.11 -20.55
CA VAL A 148 9.80 1.16 -20.50
C VAL A 148 9.28 0.32 -19.34
N PHE A 149 9.80 -0.89 -19.14
CA PHE A 149 9.39 -1.77 -18.06
C PHE A 149 9.70 -1.17 -16.67
N VAL A 150 10.91 -0.67 -16.49
CA VAL A 150 11.34 -0.05 -15.22
C VAL A 150 10.58 1.26 -14.96
N ALA A 151 10.40 2.10 -15.97
CA ALA A 151 9.60 3.32 -15.84
C ALA A 151 8.13 3.00 -15.44
N PHE A 152 7.57 1.94 -16.02
CA PHE A 152 6.25 1.45 -15.63
C PHE A 152 6.21 0.99 -14.17
N LEU A 153 7.20 0.24 -13.68
CA LEU A 153 7.25 -0.16 -12.27
C LEU A 153 7.38 1.04 -11.32
N PHE A 154 8.14 2.07 -11.69
CA PHE A 154 8.23 3.30 -10.92
C PHE A 154 6.90 4.04 -10.89
N PHE A 155 6.24 4.15 -12.05
CA PHE A 155 4.92 4.76 -12.16
C PHE A 155 3.89 4.03 -11.28
N TRP A 156 3.86 2.70 -11.33
CA TRP A 156 3.01 1.89 -10.46
C TRP A 156 3.37 2.08 -8.99
N GLY A 157 4.68 2.04 -8.64
CA GLY A 157 5.18 2.27 -7.30
C GLY A 157 4.77 3.63 -6.71
N MET A 158 4.66 4.68 -7.54
CA MET A 158 4.13 5.97 -7.11
C MET A 158 2.66 5.86 -6.68
N PHE A 159 1.81 5.24 -7.47
CA PHE A 159 0.37 5.16 -7.17
C PHE A 159 0.06 4.20 -6.03
N VAL A 160 0.70 3.04 -5.99
CA VAL A 160 0.44 2.04 -4.95
C VAL A 160 0.79 2.52 -3.53
N ILE A 161 1.61 3.59 -3.40
CA ILE A 161 2.03 4.12 -2.11
C ILE A 161 1.31 5.45 -1.79
N ALA A 162 1.02 6.28 -2.80
CA ALA A 162 0.54 7.64 -2.62
C ALA A 162 -0.83 7.76 -1.92
N ASP A 163 -1.67 6.73 -2.00
CA ASP A 163 -2.99 6.68 -1.33
C ASP A 163 -2.91 6.24 0.14
N SER A 164 -1.79 5.63 0.57
CA SER A 164 -1.60 5.09 1.93
C SER A 164 -1.86 6.12 3.04
N PRO A 165 -1.21 7.31 3.05
CA PRO A 165 -1.47 8.32 4.08
C PRO A 165 -2.88 8.88 3.98
N LEU A 166 -3.48 8.91 2.80
CA LEU A 166 -4.83 9.43 2.60
C LEU A 166 -5.88 8.50 3.22
N PHE A 167 -5.82 7.19 2.94
CA PHE A 167 -6.74 6.23 3.55
C PHE A 167 -6.56 6.13 5.08
N SER A 168 -5.33 6.12 5.57
CA SER A 168 -5.05 6.14 7.01
C SER A 168 -5.65 7.37 7.69
N SER A 169 -5.51 8.55 7.06
CA SER A 169 -6.09 9.79 7.53
C SER A 169 -7.63 9.77 7.49
N LEU A 170 -8.23 9.27 6.40
CA LEU A 170 -9.67 9.15 6.25
C LEU A 170 -10.29 8.22 7.28
N VAL A 171 -9.65 7.08 7.58
CA VAL A 171 -10.07 6.18 8.66
C VAL A 171 -10.04 6.90 10.01
N ALA A 172 -8.94 7.62 10.30
CA ALA A 172 -8.79 8.37 11.55
C ALA A 172 -9.81 9.50 11.70
N GLN A 173 -10.11 10.22 10.62
CA GLN A 173 -11.04 11.36 10.62
C GLN A 173 -12.49 10.92 10.78
N ASN A 174 -12.87 9.78 10.20
CA ASN A 174 -14.24 9.28 10.23
C ASN A 174 -14.52 8.33 11.40
N ALA A 175 -13.52 7.97 12.21
CA ALA A 175 -13.71 7.20 13.42
C ALA A 175 -14.33 8.05 14.55
N PRO A 176 -15.27 7.51 15.33
CA PRO A 176 -15.78 8.20 16.51
C PRO A 176 -14.65 8.60 17.45
N PRO A 177 -14.62 9.84 17.98
CA PRO A 177 -13.49 10.33 18.78
C PRO A 177 -13.11 9.43 19.95
N GLN A 178 -14.10 8.83 20.62
CA GLN A 178 -13.91 7.96 21.79
C GLN A 178 -13.36 6.58 21.42
N LEU A 179 -13.53 6.15 20.16
CA LEU A 179 -13.18 4.84 19.66
C LEU A 179 -12.07 4.89 18.58
N LYS A 180 -11.47 6.06 18.37
CA LYS A 180 -10.49 6.26 17.28
C LYS A 180 -9.32 5.28 17.35
N GLY A 181 -8.74 5.07 18.53
CA GLY A 181 -7.66 4.10 18.72
C GLY A 181 -8.07 2.68 18.36
N THR A 182 -9.21 2.21 18.93
CA THR A 182 -9.78 0.88 18.62
C THR A 182 -10.06 0.72 17.12
N ALA A 183 -10.67 1.73 16.49
CA ALA A 183 -11.02 1.71 15.08
C ALA A 183 -9.77 1.60 14.18
N LEU A 184 -8.73 2.40 14.45
CA LEU A 184 -7.47 2.35 13.71
C LEU A 184 -6.75 1.01 13.90
N THR A 185 -6.63 0.53 15.13
CA THR A 185 -5.98 -0.76 15.41
C THR A 185 -6.69 -1.88 14.65
N MET A 186 -8.02 -1.91 14.68
CA MET A 186 -8.80 -2.94 14.01
C MET A 186 -8.66 -2.88 12.49
N VAL A 187 -8.76 -1.70 11.89
CA VAL A 187 -8.58 -1.54 10.44
C VAL A 187 -7.18 -1.98 10.03
N ASN A 188 -6.15 -1.64 10.81
CA ASN A 188 -4.79 -2.09 10.56
C ASN A 188 -4.66 -3.63 10.68
N CYS A 189 -5.23 -4.24 11.72
CA CYS A 189 -5.19 -5.70 11.89
C CYS A 189 -5.83 -6.43 10.69
N ILE A 190 -7.01 -5.98 10.25
CA ILE A 190 -7.69 -6.57 9.08
C ILE A 190 -6.87 -6.33 7.81
N GLY A 191 -6.33 -5.12 7.64
CA GLY A 191 -5.47 -4.79 6.49
C GLY A 191 -4.24 -5.69 6.41
N PHE A 192 -3.52 -5.89 7.52
CA PHE A 192 -2.37 -6.81 7.54
C PHE A 192 -2.77 -8.27 7.35
N ALA A 193 -3.93 -8.70 7.85
CA ALA A 193 -4.44 -10.04 7.56
C ALA A 193 -4.72 -10.25 6.06
N LEU A 194 -5.31 -9.24 5.38
CA LEU A 194 -5.50 -9.25 3.93
C LEU A 194 -4.17 -9.30 3.17
N THR A 195 -3.15 -8.60 3.66
CA THR A 195 -1.80 -8.62 3.11
C THR A 195 -1.21 -10.04 3.11
N ILE A 196 -1.40 -10.78 4.21
CA ILE A 196 -0.95 -12.18 4.27
C ILE A 196 -1.65 -13.01 3.19
N VAL A 197 -2.97 -12.85 3.03
CA VAL A 197 -3.75 -13.58 2.03
C VAL A 197 -3.27 -13.24 0.62
N SER A 198 -3.05 -11.95 0.30
CA SER A 198 -2.61 -11.52 -1.04
C SER A 198 -1.21 -12.04 -1.37
N ILE A 199 -0.26 -11.94 -0.43
CA ILE A 199 1.12 -12.43 -0.64
C ILE A 199 1.14 -13.95 -0.80
N GLN A 200 0.47 -14.71 0.07
CA GLN A 200 0.44 -16.16 -0.01
C GLN A 200 -0.29 -16.64 -1.28
N GLY A 201 -1.41 -16.00 -1.62
CA GLY A 201 -2.15 -16.28 -2.84
C GLY A 201 -1.30 -16.04 -4.09
N LEU A 202 -0.63 -14.88 -4.17
CA LEU A 202 0.24 -14.56 -5.30
C LEU A 202 1.46 -15.49 -5.34
N SER A 203 2.06 -15.83 -4.20
CA SER A 203 3.15 -16.82 -4.11
C SER A 203 2.73 -18.17 -4.70
N TYR A 204 1.56 -18.67 -4.29
CA TYR A 204 1.00 -19.91 -4.83
C TYR A 204 0.83 -19.84 -6.36
N LEU A 205 0.24 -18.75 -6.86
CA LEU A 205 0.00 -18.57 -8.30
C LEU A 205 1.31 -18.47 -9.10
N THR A 206 2.32 -17.77 -8.59
CA THR A 206 3.62 -17.62 -9.28
C THR A 206 4.37 -18.95 -9.41
N ILE A 207 4.26 -19.82 -8.40
CA ILE A 207 4.89 -21.15 -8.41
C ILE A 207 4.21 -22.07 -9.43
N HIS A 208 2.87 -22.07 -9.49
CA HIS A 208 2.12 -23.04 -10.29
C HIS A 208 1.95 -22.60 -11.75
N PHE A 209 1.71 -21.32 -12.01
CA PHE A 209 1.38 -20.86 -13.35
C PHE A 209 2.54 -20.22 -14.11
N LYS A 210 3.58 -19.75 -13.43
CA LYS A 210 4.79 -19.10 -14.02
C LYS A 210 4.46 -18.12 -15.16
N SER A 211 3.39 -17.37 -15.00
CA SER A 211 2.88 -16.44 -16.02
C SER A 211 2.76 -15.03 -15.45
N PRO A 212 3.17 -13.96 -16.18
CA PRO A 212 2.98 -12.58 -15.74
C PRO A 212 1.53 -12.20 -15.45
N PHE A 213 0.55 -12.91 -16.03
CA PHE A 213 -0.87 -12.66 -15.80
C PHE A 213 -1.32 -12.89 -14.35
N VAL A 214 -0.57 -13.68 -13.57
CA VAL A 214 -0.89 -13.89 -12.15
C VAL A 214 -0.84 -12.59 -11.33
N PHE A 215 -0.02 -11.64 -11.73
CA PHE A 215 0.07 -10.36 -11.04
C PHE A 215 -1.18 -9.49 -11.17
N ALA A 216 -2.05 -9.75 -12.15
CA ALA A 216 -3.33 -9.05 -12.28
C ALA A 216 -4.25 -9.26 -11.07
N ILE A 217 -4.02 -10.28 -10.23
CA ILE A 217 -4.76 -10.49 -8.98
C ILE A 217 -4.61 -9.32 -8.01
N LEU A 218 -3.50 -8.57 -8.09
CA LEU A 218 -3.25 -7.39 -7.26
C LEU A 218 -4.29 -6.30 -7.50
N SER A 219 -4.85 -6.23 -8.71
CA SER A 219 -5.88 -5.26 -9.08
C SER A 219 -7.24 -5.52 -8.43
N ILE A 220 -7.49 -6.71 -7.89
CA ILE A 220 -8.81 -7.07 -7.34
C ILE A 220 -9.21 -6.12 -6.21
N GLY A 221 -8.32 -5.90 -5.23
CA GLY A 221 -8.59 -5.00 -4.11
C GLY A 221 -8.91 -3.57 -4.55
N PRO A 222 -8.01 -2.90 -5.28
CA PRO A 222 -8.22 -1.56 -5.83
C PRO A 222 -9.50 -1.41 -6.64
N LEU A 223 -9.75 -2.30 -7.59
CA LEU A 223 -10.90 -2.19 -8.50
C LEU A 223 -12.23 -2.41 -7.78
N MET A 224 -12.32 -3.44 -6.94
CA MET A 224 -13.53 -3.68 -6.14
C MET A 224 -13.86 -2.50 -5.22
N THR A 225 -12.84 -1.93 -4.61
CA THR A 225 -12.98 -0.77 -3.73
C THR A 225 -13.45 0.47 -4.51
N PHE A 226 -12.83 0.75 -5.64
CA PHE A 226 -13.21 1.87 -6.49
C PHE A 226 -14.65 1.74 -7.01
N LEU A 227 -15.04 0.56 -7.47
CA LEU A 227 -16.41 0.28 -7.91
C LEU A 227 -17.43 0.50 -6.78
N HIS A 228 -17.12 0.02 -5.58
CA HIS A 228 -17.98 0.23 -4.41
C HIS A 228 -18.13 1.72 -4.05
N TRP A 229 -17.02 2.46 -4.05
CA TRP A 229 -17.01 3.89 -3.78
C TRP A 229 -17.80 4.67 -4.85
N SER A 230 -17.54 4.43 -6.13
CA SER A 230 -18.21 5.12 -7.25
C SER A 230 -19.71 4.87 -7.27
N TYR A 231 -20.15 3.64 -7.00
CA TYR A 231 -21.56 3.30 -6.88
C TYR A 231 -22.25 4.07 -5.74
N LYS A 232 -21.59 4.16 -4.58
CA LYS A 232 -22.12 4.92 -3.44
C LYS A 232 -22.18 6.41 -3.69
N LYS A 233 -21.19 6.96 -4.39
CA LYS A 233 -21.13 8.40 -4.71
C LYS A 233 -22.26 8.82 -5.65
N ARG A 234 -22.66 7.96 -6.59
CA ARG A 234 -23.78 8.24 -7.51
C ARG A 234 -25.16 8.23 -6.82
N ARG A 235 -25.26 7.63 -5.63
CA ARG A 235 -26.51 7.52 -4.86
C ARG A 235 -26.59 8.47 -3.66
N ALA A 236 -25.62 9.31 -3.46
CA ALA A 236 -25.56 10.34 -2.42
C ALA A 236 -25.83 11.72 -2.96
#